data_b3a8590d0b03902a3e1f6ac6b146db5f
#
_entry.id   b3a8590d0b03902a3e1f6ac6b146db5f
#
_cell.length_a   1.000
_cell.length_b   1.000
_cell.length_c   1.000
_cell.angle_alpha   90.00
_cell.angle_beta   90.00
_cell.angle_gamma   90.00
#
_symmetry.space_group_name_H-M   'P 1'
#
loop_
_entity.id
_entity.type
_entity.pdbx_description
1 polymer ?
#
loop_
_entity_poly.entity_id
_entity_poly.type
_entity_poly.pdbx_seq_one_letter_code
_entity_poly.pdbx_strand_id
1 'polypeptide(L)'
;VCSSDLPEYTLDLPSSKVVITKDLNKDNVVDWQDGAIAYRNIMNNPKGAESVPDLVAYRIAMNFASQAQNPFLMTLDGIKKINLHTDGLGQSILLKGYGSEGHDSGHLNYADIGKRIGGVEDFKKLLARAKEYGAKIGIHVNASETYPESKYFSEAILRRNSDGTYMYGWNWLDQGINIDAEYDLAHGRLDRWKELREKLGADLDFIYVDVWGNGQSGDNTAWPTHVLAKELNSQGWRMAIE
;
A
#
# COMPACT_ATOMS: atom_id res chain seq x y z
N VAL A 1 24.92 3.93 1.58
CA VAL A 1 24.70 2.68 0.84
C VAL A 1 25.62 2.71 -0.38
N CYS A 2 26.52 1.71 -0.53
CA CYS A 2 27.29 1.57 -1.75
C CYS A 2 26.37 1.16 -2.88
N SER A 3 26.53 1.75 -4.07
CA SER A 3 25.72 1.40 -5.26
C SER A 3 25.81 -0.07 -5.66
N SER A 4 26.87 -0.77 -5.22
CA SER A 4 27.05 -2.20 -5.41
C SER A 4 26.13 -3.09 -4.57
N ASP A 5 25.49 -2.54 -3.52
CA ASP A 5 24.61 -3.28 -2.62
C ASP A 5 23.16 -3.23 -3.09
N LEU A 6 22.86 -2.39 -4.09
CA LEU A 6 21.54 -2.30 -4.67
C LEU A 6 21.36 -3.34 -5.77
N PRO A 7 20.17 -3.95 -5.89
CA PRO A 7 19.88 -4.82 -7.01
C PRO A 7 20.12 -4.10 -8.35
N GLU A 8 20.77 -4.75 -9.28
CA GLU A 8 20.90 -4.22 -10.65
C GLU A 8 19.51 -4.12 -11.29
N TYR A 9 18.97 -2.92 -11.35
CA TYR A 9 17.80 -2.64 -12.17
C TYR A 9 18.26 -2.10 -13.51
N THR A 10 18.04 -2.86 -14.55
CA THR A 10 18.12 -2.36 -15.91
C THR A 10 16.97 -1.38 -16.08
N LEU A 11 17.27 -0.10 -16.06
CA LEU A 11 16.31 0.91 -16.48
C LEU A 11 16.16 0.81 -18.00
N ASP A 12 14.93 0.84 -18.48
CA ASP A 12 14.68 0.98 -19.90
C ASP A 12 15.32 2.26 -20.41
N LEU A 13 15.86 2.21 -21.64
CA LEU A 13 16.42 3.40 -22.27
C LEU A 13 15.34 4.48 -22.36
N PRO A 14 15.70 5.75 -22.17
CA PRO A 14 14.77 6.84 -22.34
C PRO A 14 14.10 6.76 -23.72
N SER A 15 12.79 6.82 -23.73
CA SER A 15 12.00 6.77 -24.95
C SER A 15 10.93 7.85 -24.93
N SER A 16 10.55 8.32 -26.11
CA SER A 16 9.45 9.26 -26.27
C SER A 16 8.52 8.80 -27.38
N LYS A 17 7.24 9.08 -27.24
CA LYS A 17 6.22 8.80 -28.23
C LYS A 17 5.39 10.06 -28.46
N VAL A 18 5.29 10.47 -29.72
CA VAL A 18 4.40 11.56 -30.13
C VAL A 18 3.18 10.96 -30.80
N VAL A 19 2.01 11.37 -30.37
CA VAL A 19 0.72 10.97 -30.96
C VAL A 19 0.03 12.19 -31.52
N ILE A 20 -0.28 12.15 -32.80
CA ILE A 20 -1.08 13.17 -33.46
C ILE A 20 -2.52 12.69 -33.44
N THR A 21 -3.41 13.52 -32.94
CA THR A 21 -4.83 13.20 -32.85
C THR A 21 -5.69 14.16 -33.70
N LYS A 22 -6.94 13.78 -33.89
CA LYS A 22 -8.00 14.59 -34.48
C LYS A 22 -9.03 14.93 -33.42
N ASP A 23 -10.05 15.66 -33.78
CA ASP A 23 -11.24 15.86 -32.95
C ASP A 23 -11.85 14.48 -32.57
N LEU A 24 -11.63 14.04 -31.35
CA LEU A 24 -12.09 12.75 -30.82
C LEU A 24 -13.39 12.88 -30.02
N ASN A 25 -13.63 14.03 -29.40
CA ASN A 25 -14.84 14.31 -28.63
C ASN A 25 -15.99 14.86 -29.54
N LYS A 26 -15.69 15.21 -30.80
CA LYS A 26 -16.63 15.68 -31.82
C LYS A 26 -17.28 17.03 -31.52
N ASP A 27 -16.54 17.92 -30.88
CA ASP A 27 -17.00 19.30 -30.63
C ASP A 27 -16.57 20.31 -31.70
N ASN A 28 -15.89 19.86 -32.77
CA ASN A 28 -15.32 20.60 -33.87
C ASN A 28 -14.09 21.48 -33.51
N VAL A 29 -13.48 21.21 -32.38
CA VAL A 29 -12.22 21.84 -31.96
C VAL A 29 -11.21 20.73 -31.67
N VAL A 30 -9.97 20.90 -32.11
CA VAL A 30 -8.88 19.98 -31.73
C VAL A 30 -8.08 20.64 -30.61
N ASP A 31 -8.19 20.10 -29.40
CA ASP A 31 -7.55 20.68 -28.22
C ASP A 31 -6.99 19.64 -27.28
N TRP A 32 -6.70 20.04 -26.03
CA TRP A 32 -6.14 19.17 -24.99
C TRP A 32 -7.07 17.99 -24.62
N GLN A 33 -8.37 18.12 -24.79
CA GLN A 33 -9.33 17.04 -24.49
C GLN A 33 -9.13 15.86 -25.43
N ASP A 34 -8.89 16.12 -26.72
CA ASP A 34 -8.58 15.08 -27.69
C ASP A 34 -7.25 14.40 -27.38
N GLY A 35 -6.27 15.20 -26.95
CA GLY A 35 -5.00 14.69 -26.46
C GLY A 35 -5.19 13.78 -25.25
N ALA A 36 -6.02 14.16 -24.29
CA ALA A 36 -6.33 13.36 -23.12
C ALA A 36 -7.06 12.04 -23.47
N ILE A 37 -8.01 12.09 -24.41
CA ILE A 37 -8.71 10.89 -24.91
C ILE A 37 -7.72 9.93 -25.59
N ALA A 38 -6.84 10.44 -26.44
CA ALA A 38 -5.81 9.64 -27.10
C ALA A 38 -4.83 9.03 -26.06
N TYR A 39 -4.45 9.82 -25.05
CA TYR A 39 -3.51 9.38 -24.01
C TYR A 39 -4.05 8.21 -23.17
N ARG A 40 -5.35 8.19 -22.87
CA ARG A 40 -5.98 7.08 -22.13
C ARG A 40 -5.73 5.70 -22.75
N ASN A 41 -5.55 5.65 -24.07
CA ASN A 41 -5.32 4.40 -24.78
C ASN A 41 -3.87 3.92 -24.76
N ILE A 42 -2.95 4.79 -24.35
CA ILE A 42 -1.50 4.51 -24.35
C ILE A 42 -0.84 4.68 -22.97
N MET A 43 -1.57 5.25 -22.00
CA MET A 43 -1.07 5.42 -20.64
C MET A 43 -0.83 4.07 -19.97
N ASN A 44 0.17 4.04 -19.10
CA ASN A 44 0.42 2.87 -18.27
C ASN A 44 -0.54 2.86 -17.07
N ASN A 45 -1.57 2.05 -17.14
CA ASN A 45 -2.54 1.93 -16.06
C ASN A 45 -1.94 1.09 -14.91
N PRO A 46 -2.12 1.52 -13.65
CA PRO A 46 -1.77 0.69 -12.50
C PRO A 46 -2.52 -0.64 -12.51
N LYS A 47 -1.91 -1.67 -11.91
CA LYS A 47 -2.56 -2.97 -11.76
C LYS A 47 -3.92 -2.83 -11.05
N GLY A 48 -4.98 -3.36 -11.67
CA GLY A 48 -6.33 -3.36 -11.13
C GLY A 48 -7.10 -2.05 -11.28
N ALA A 49 -6.57 -1.09 -12.05
CA ALA A 49 -7.23 0.19 -12.31
C ALA A 49 -8.63 0.00 -12.91
N GLU A 50 -8.84 -1.04 -13.70
CA GLU A 50 -10.10 -1.39 -14.33
C GLU A 50 -11.22 -1.73 -13.34
N SER A 51 -10.88 -2.17 -12.15
CA SER A 51 -11.86 -2.53 -11.10
C SER A 51 -12.24 -1.36 -10.19
N VAL A 52 -11.48 -0.26 -10.21
CA VAL A 52 -11.69 0.88 -9.29
C VAL A 52 -13.05 1.54 -9.46
N PRO A 53 -13.58 1.77 -10.68
CA PRO A 53 -14.90 2.39 -10.85
C PRO A 53 -16.05 1.63 -10.20
N ASP A 54 -15.92 0.31 -10.03
CA ASP A 54 -16.94 -0.54 -9.42
C ASP A 54 -16.89 -0.54 -7.89
N LEU A 55 -15.80 -0.02 -7.30
CA LEU A 55 -15.59 0.03 -5.85
C LEU A 55 -16.09 1.34 -5.25
N VAL A 56 -17.41 1.50 -5.25
CA VAL A 56 -18.07 2.78 -4.94
C VAL A 56 -18.03 3.14 -3.45
N ALA A 57 -18.18 2.14 -2.57
CA ALA A 57 -18.20 2.36 -1.12
C ALA A 57 -16.80 2.16 -0.54
N TYR A 58 -16.14 3.26 -0.17
CA TYR A 58 -14.84 3.21 0.51
C TYR A 58 -15.01 3.34 2.02
N ARG A 59 -14.36 2.45 2.78
CA ARG A 59 -14.42 2.46 4.24
C ARG A 59 -13.03 2.22 4.84
N ILE A 60 -12.70 2.96 5.89
CA ILE A 60 -11.53 2.72 6.75
C ILE A 60 -12.01 2.06 8.05
N ALA A 61 -11.57 0.82 8.29
CA ALA A 61 -11.76 0.13 9.55
C ALA A 61 -10.47 0.28 10.37
N MET A 62 -10.52 1.14 11.39
CA MET A 62 -9.36 1.57 12.14
C MET A 62 -9.32 0.97 13.54
N ASN A 63 -8.12 0.55 13.97
CA ASN A 63 -7.84 0.10 15.32
C ASN A 63 -6.66 0.88 15.88
N PHE A 64 -6.81 1.37 17.10
CA PHE A 64 -5.81 2.15 17.83
C PHE A 64 -5.39 1.46 19.12
N ALA A 65 -4.11 1.56 19.47
CA ALA A 65 -3.60 1.30 20.80
C ALA A 65 -4.15 0.01 21.43
N SER A 66 -4.13 -1.09 20.71
CA SER A 66 -4.67 -2.38 21.15
C SER A 66 -6.17 -2.37 21.54
N GLN A 67 -6.86 -1.27 21.24
CA GLN A 67 -8.31 -1.19 21.42
C GLN A 67 -9.01 -1.83 20.23
N ALA A 68 -9.63 -2.93 20.39
CA ALA A 68 -10.32 -3.66 19.32
C ALA A 68 -11.62 -2.95 18.87
N GLN A 69 -11.48 -1.73 18.28
CA GLN A 69 -12.63 -0.95 17.80
C GLN A 69 -13.30 -1.60 16.58
N ASN A 70 -12.50 -2.17 15.69
CA ASN A 70 -12.95 -2.85 14.47
C ASN A 70 -12.31 -4.23 14.33
N PRO A 71 -12.72 -5.22 15.15
CA PRO A 71 -12.31 -6.61 14.96
C PRO A 71 -12.65 -7.10 13.56
N PHE A 72 -11.91 -8.06 13.03
CA PHE A 72 -12.07 -8.53 11.65
C PHE A 72 -13.48 -9.03 11.35
N LEU A 73 -14.10 -9.78 12.25
CA LEU A 73 -15.47 -10.27 12.03
C LEU A 73 -16.51 -9.17 12.16
N MET A 74 -16.29 -8.17 13.02
CA MET A 74 -17.16 -6.98 13.06
C MET A 74 -17.05 -6.17 11.76
N THR A 75 -15.86 -6.07 11.18
CA THR A 75 -15.67 -5.46 9.87
C THR A 75 -16.43 -6.22 8.78
N LEU A 76 -16.42 -7.57 8.82
CA LEU A 76 -17.20 -8.40 7.90
C LEU A 76 -18.70 -8.15 8.04
N ASP A 77 -19.22 -8.00 9.25
CA ASP A 77 -20.64 -7.67 9.46
C ASP A 77 -20.99 -6.29 8.91
N GLY A 78 -20.08 -5.33 9.02
CA GLY A 78 -20.22 -4.03 8.37
C GLY A 78 -20.31 -4.13 6.84
N ILE A 79 -19.47 -4.97 6.23
CA ILE A 79 -19.49 -5.24 4.79
C ILE A 79 -20.85 -5.81 4.35
N LYS A 80 -21.36 -6.81 5.07
CA LYS A 80 -22.69 -7.41 4.80
C LYS A 80 -23.81 -6.37 4.87
N LYS A 81 -23.78 -5.51 5.91
CA LYS A 81 -24.77 -4.44 6.06
C LYS A 81 -24.74 -3.45 4.92
N ILE A 82 -23.55 -2.99 4.51
CA ILE A 82 -23.41 -2.07 3.37
C ILE A 82 -23.92 -2.73 2.10
N ASN A 83 -23.51 -3.97 1.81
CA ASN A 83 -24.01 -4.72 0.65
C ASN A 83 -25.53 -4.78 0.62
N LEU A 84 -26.16 -5.12 1.75
CA LEU A 84 -27.62 -5.23 1.86
C LEU A 84 -28.32 -3.86 1.64
N HIS A 85 -27.78 -2.79 2.21
CA HIS A 85 -28.40 -1.46 2.14
C HIS A 85 -28.14 -0.71 0.83
N THR A 86 -27.23 -1.20 0.00
CA THR A 86 -26.83 -0.55 -1.26
C THR A 86 -27.11 -1.42 -2.48
N ASP A 87 -27.91 -2.49 -2.33
CA ASP A 87 -28.20 -3.45 -3.40
C ASP A 87 -26.94 -3.99 -4.08
N GLY A 88 -25.89 -4.24 -3.28
CA GLY A 88 -24.67 -4.91 -3.76
C GLY A 88 -23.61 -4.01 -4.36
N LEU A 89 -23.58 -2.70 -4.07
CA LEU A 89 -22.48 -1.84 -4.50
C LEU A 89 -21.13 -2.40 -4.06
N GLY A 90 -20.16 -2.36 -4.97
CA GLY A 90 -18.79 -2.78 -4.69
C GLY A 90 -18.14 -1.92 -3.60
N GLN A 91 -17.32 -2.55 -2.77
CA GLN A 91 -16.72 -1.94 -1.59
C GLN A 91 -15.20 -2.06 -1.62
N SER A 92 -14.51 -1.00 -1.21
CA SER A 92 -13.08 -1.00 -0.89
C SER A 92 -12.87 -0.73 0.59
N ILE A 93 -12.29 -1.69 1.31
CA ILE A 93 -12.12 -1.62 2.76
C ILE A 93 -10.64 -1.56 3.10
N LEU A 94 -10.21 -0.47 3.71
CA LEU A 94 -8.87 -0.31 4.23
C LEU A 94 -8.84 -0.64 5.72
N LEU A 95 -8.04 -1.65 6.09
CA LEU A 95 -7.80 -2.03 7.47
C LEU A 95 -6.61 -1.21 8.00
N LYS A 96 -6.87 -0.14 8.72
CA LYS A 96 -5.87 0.70 9.35
C LYS A 96 -5.65 0.21 10.79
N GLY A 97 -4.41 -0.15 11.13
CA GLY A 97 -4.11 -0.80 12.41
C GLY A 97 -4.53 -2.28 12.49
N TYR A 98 -4.27 -3.02 11.42
CA TYR A 98 -4.56 -4.46 11.31
C TYR A 98 -3.58 -5.33 12.08
N GLY A 99 -2.41 -4.81 12.39
CA GLY A 99 -1.28 -5.53 12.97
C GLY A 99 -0.71 -4.89 14.23
N SER A 100 0.18 -5.61 14.88
CA SER A 100 0.86 -5.20 16.13
C SER A 100 -0.13 -4.69 17.18
N GLU A 101 0.10 -3.51 17.75
CA GLU A 101 -0.79 -2.87 18.75
C GLU A 101 -1.78 -1.85 18.11
N GLY A 102 -1.99 -1.92 16.79
CA GLY A 102 -2.89 -1.03 16.09
C GLY A 102 -2.19 -0.07 15.17
N HIS A 103 -2.86 1.04 14.82
CA HIS A 103 -2.31 2.03 13.91
C HIS A 103 -1.05 2.66 14.48
N ASP A 104 -0.04 2.82 13.61
CA ASP A 104 1.27 3.39 13.89
C ASP A 104 2.00 2.69 15.04
N SER A 105 2.02 1.37 15.03
CA SER A 105 2.86 0.56 15.90
C SER A 105 3.52 -0.58 15.13
N GLY A 106 4.72 -0.99 15.57
CA GLY A 106 5.44 -2.15 15.06
C GLY A 106 5.77 -2.11 13.57
N HIS A 107 5.90 -0.92 12.97
CA HIS A 107 6.22 -0.79 11.56
C HIS A 107 7.45 -1.59 11.18
N LEU A 108 7.40 -2.11 9.97
CA LEU A 108 8.08 -3.17 9.28
C LEU A 108 7.64 -4.59 9.66
N ASN A 109 6.89 -4.83 10.75
CA ASN A 109 6.30 -6.14 11.08
C ASN A 109 5.00 -6.38 10.29
N TYR A 110 5.05 -6.35 8.96
CA TYR A 110 3.84 -6.45 8.13
C TYR A 110 3.02 -7.71 8.37
N ALA A 111 3.65 -8.79 8.78
CA ALA A 111 2.99 -10.06 9.05
C ALA A 111 2.60 -10.28 10.52
N ASP A 112 2.74 -9.28 11.38
CA ASP A 112 2.30 -9.34 12.77
C ASP A 112 0.82 -8.94 12.90
N ILE A 113 -0.06 -9.91 12.74
CA ILE A 113 -1.51 -9.69 12.74
C ILE A 113 -2.04 -9.52 14.15
N GLY A 114 -2.82 -8.47 14.39
CA GLY A 114 -3.35 -8.10 15.69
C GLY A 114 -4.21 -9.19 16.32
N LYS A 115 -3.75 -9.77 17.44
CA LYS A 115 -4.43 -10.88 18.13
C LYS A 115 -5.76 -10.44 18.74
N ARG A 116 -5.83 -9.24 19.31
CA ARG A 116 -7.03 -8.71 19.98
C ARG A 116 -8.18 -8.43 19.01
N ILE A 117 -7.89 -8.24 17.75
CA ILE A 117 -8.90 -8.00 16.70
C ILE A 117 -9.28 -9.26 15.92
N GLY A 118 -8.83 -10.43 16.36
CA GLY A 118 -9.21 -11.74 15.85
C GLY A 118 -8.05 -12.57 15.28
N GLY A 119 -6.84 -12.01 15.19
CA GLY A 119 -5.65 -12.73 14.72
C GLY A 119 -5.77 -13.19 13.27
N VAL A 120 -4.86 -14.08 12.87
CA VAL A 120 -4.76 -14.60 11.49
C VAL A 120 -6.02 -15.33 11.05
N GLU A 121 -6.61 -16.11 11.95
CA GLU A 121 -7.82 -16.92 11.66
C GLU A 121 -9.00 -16.07 11.22
N ASP A 122 -9.37 -15.07 12.00
CA ASP A 122 -10.50 -14.20 11.70
C ASP A 122 -10.19 -13.26 10.52
N PHE A 123 -8.92 -12.87 10.35
CA PHE A 123 -8.53 -12.11 9.17
C PHE A 123 -8.73 -12.94 7.90
N LYS A 124 -8.26 -14.19 7.87
CA LYS A 124 -8.51 -15.08 6.73
C LYS A 124 -10.00 -15.29 6.44
N LYS A 125 -10.83 -15.41 7.49
CA LYS A 125 -12.28 -15.49 7.32
C LYS A 125 -12.85 -14.21 6.70
N LEU A 126 -12.41 -13.03 7.17
CA LEU A 126 -12.78 -11.75 6.57
C LEU A 126 -12.42 -11.74 5.08
N LEU A 127 -11.17 -12.04 4.74
CA LEU A 127 -10.70 -12.02 3.35
C LEU A 127 -11.52 -12.97 2.45
N ALA A 128 -11.73 -14.20 2.89
CA ALA A 128 -12.47 -15.20 2.14
C ALA A 128 -13.94 -14.81 1.92
N ARG A 129 -14.60 -14.27 2.96
CA ARG A 129 -16.03 -13.97 2.93
C ARG A 129 -16.34 -12.59 2.33
N ALA A 130 -15.45 -11.62 2.43
CA ALA A 130 -15.68 -10.27 1.89
C ALA A 130 -15.99 -10.27 0.38
N LYS A 131 -15.35 -11.16 -0.36
CA LYS A 131 -15.56 -11.32 -1.82
C LYS A 131 -16.99 -11.67 -2.19
N GLU A 132 -17.68 -12.44 -1.35
CA GLU A 132 -19.08 -12.82 -1.56
C GLU A 132 -20.03 -11.60 -1.57
N TYR A 133 -19.56 -10.49 -1.01
CA TYR A 133 -20.30 -9.22 -0.87
C TYR A 133 -19.69 -8.10 -1.72
N GLY A 134 -18.90 -8.44 -2.75
CA GLY A 134 -18.29 -7.45 -3.65
C GLY A 134 -17.23 -6.56 -2.98
N ALA A 135 -16.66 -6.98 -1.84
CA ALA A 135 -15.69 -6.18 -1.13
C ALA A 135 -14.24 -6.62 -1.41
N LYS A 136 -13.38 -5.64 -1.67
CA LYS A 136 -11.93 -5.75 -1.79
C LYS A 136 -11.29 -5.24 -0.50
N ILE A 137 -10.40 -6.04 0.08
CA ILE A 137 -9.77 -5.74 1.37
C ILE A 137 -8.31 -5.38 1.14
N GLY A 138 -7.90 -4.26 1.71
CA GLY A 138 -6.50 -3.85 1.79
C GLY A 138 -6.07 -3.55 3.21
N ILE A 139 -4.78 -3.40 3.39
CA ILE A 139 -4.16 -3.01 4.65
C ILE A 139 -3.37 -1.72 4.48
N HIS A 140 -3.31 -0.94 5.56
CA HIS A 140 -2.49 0.24 5.67
C HIS A 140 -1.14 -0.13 6.29
N VAL A 141 -0.07 0.24 5.62
CA VAL A 141 1.30 0.04 6.09
C VAL A 141 2.09 1.32 5.95
N ASN A 142 3.14 1.46 6.76
CA ASN A 142 4.18 2.46 6.55
C ASN A 142 5.47 1.73 6.14
N ALA A 143 6.11 2.18 5.06
CA ALA A 143 7.35 1.61 4.54
C ALA A 143 8.52 2.61 4.63
N SER A 144 8.35 3.72 5.33
CA SER A 144 9.32 4.80 5.49
C SER A 144 9.79 5.00 6.93
N GLU A 145 9.18 4.30 7.89
CA GLU A 145 9.49 4.39 9.31
C GLU A 145 9.59 3.02 9.98
N THR A 146 10.31 2.96 11.07
CA THR A 146 10.34 1.80 11.98
C THR A 146 10.19 2.25 13.43
N TYR A 147 9.84 1.30 14.29
CA TYR A 147 9.75 1.47 15.74
C TYR A 147 10.72 0.51 16.44
N PRO A 148 11.23 0.87 17.64
CA PRO A 148 12.18 0.02 18.37
C PRO A 148 11.64 -1.38 18.68
N GLU A 149 10.34 -1.56 18.84
CA GLU A 149 9.70 -2.85 19.11
C GLU A 149 9.57 -3.74 17.86
N SER A 150 9.87 -3.22 16.68
CA SER A 150 9.88 -4.02 15.46
C SER A 150 10.99 -5.07 15.50
N LYS A 151 10.67 -6.32 15.16
CA LYS A 151 11.69 -7.38 15.01
C LYS A 151 12.72 -7.12 13.92
N TYR A 152 12.41 -6.16 13.03
CA TYR A 152 13.28 -5.73 11.93
C TYR A 152 14.05 -4.45 12.25
N PHE A 153 13.90 -3.91 13.46
CA PHE A 153 14.64 -2.74 13.89
C PHE A 153 16.14 -3.03 13.88
N SER A 154 16.91 -2.17 13.24
CA SER A 154 18.36 -2.20 13.28
C SER A 154 18.93 -0.80 13.03
N GLU A 155 20.07 -0.50 13.65
CA GLU A 155 20.77 0.77 13.43
C GLU A 155 21.15 1.02 11.96
N ALA A 156 21.38 -0.05 11.18
CA ALA A 156 21.76 0.04 9.79
C ALA A 156 20.65 0.54 8.87
N ILE A 157 19.38 0.34 9.25
CA ILE A 157 18.24 0.77 8.44
C ILE A 157 17.84 2.23 8.72
N LEU A 158 18.32 2.82 9.82
CA LEU A 158 17.86 4.13 10.27
C LEU A 158 18.43 5.26 9.43
N ARG A 159 17.56 6.17 9.03
CA ARG A 159 17.95 7.42 8.41
C ARG A 159 18.46 8.41 9.47
N ARG A 160 19.56 9.10 9.14
CA ARG A 160 20.18 10.07 10.04
C ARG A 160 20.24 11.44 9.40
N ASN A 161 20.16 12.45 10.24
CA ASN A 161 20.47 13.81 9.88
C ASN A 161 21.98 13.99 9.63
N SER A 162 22.37 15.12 9.04
CA SER A 162 23.78 15.42 8.74
C SER A 162 24.67 15.50 9.98
N ASP A 163 24.11 15.76 11.16
CA ASP A 163 24.80 15.78 12.46
C ASP A 163 24.90 14.39 13.12
N GLY A 164 24.40 13.33 12.45
CA GLY A 164 24.41 11.95 12.93
C GLY A 164 23.23 11.59 13.86
N THR A 165 22.36 12.51 14.20
CA THR A 165 21.15 12.22 14.99
C THR A 165 20.12 11.46 14.17
N TYR A 166 19.19 10.74 14.83
CA TYR A 166 18.11 10.06 14.14
C TYR A 166 17.16 11.05 13.48
N MET A 167 16.71 10.73 12.28
CA MET A 167 15.63 11.46 11.65
C MET A 167 14.30 10.90 12.18
N TYR A 168 13.78 11.52 13.24
CA TYR A 168 12.52 11.12 13.85
C TYR A 168 11.35 11.36 12.91
N GLY A 169 10.45 10.36 12.87
CA GLY A 169 9.21 10.41 12.13
C GLY A 169 8.01 10.76 13.01
N TRP A 170 6.86 10.19 12.70
CA TRP A 170 5.63 10.45 13.42
C TRP A 170 5.68 9.88 14.84
N ASN A 171 5.06 10.58 15.77
CA ASN A 171 4.95 10.18 17.18
C ASN A 171 3.47 10.13 17.57
N TRP A 172 2.91 8.94 17.62
CA TRP A 172 1.53 8.72 18.03
C TRP A 172 1.43 7.86 19.30
N LEU A 173 1.66 6.56 19.19
CA LEU A 173 1.76 5.63 20.32
C LEU A 173 3.19 5.54 20.80
N ASP A 174 4.10 5.58 19.88
CA ASP A 174 5.53 5.45 20.10
C ASP A 174 6.29 6.37 19.13
N GLN A 175 7.57 6.57 19.33
CA GLN A 175 8.39 7.42 18.48
C GLN A 175 8.89 6.64 17.27
N GLY A 176 8.35 6.97 16.08
CA GLY A 176 8.85 6.48 14.82
C GLY A 176 10.21 7.07 14.46
N ILE A 177 11.03 6.29 13.78
CA ILE A 177 12.32 6.72 13.23
C ILE A 177 12.29 6.44 11.74
N ASN A 178 12.57 7.44 10.91
CA ASN A 178 12.63 7.27 9.46
C ASN A 178 13.72 6.27 9.08
N ILE A 179 13.46 5.48 8.06
CA ILE A 179 14.39 4.50 7.53
C ILE A 179 14.97 4.97 6.19
N ASP A 180 16.13 4.45 5.86
CA ASP A 180 16.69 4.54 4.52
C ASP A 180 15.94 3.56 3.61
N ALA A 181 15.05 4.10 2.79
CA ALA A 181 14.19 3.29 1.93
C ALA A 181 14.97 2.50 0.86
N GLU A 182 16.10 3.00 0.42
CA GLU A 182 16.96 2.30 -0.55
C GLU A 182 17.73 1.16 0.12
N TYR A 183 18.23 1.39 1.33
CA TYR A 183 18.83 0.32 2.14
C TYR A 183 17.81 -0.78 2.45
N ASP A 184 16.62 -0.42 2.90
CA ASP A 184 15.54 -1.36 3.22
C ASP A 184 15.15 -2.22 2.01
N LEU A 185 15.09 -1.61 0.83
CA LEU A 185 14.85 -2.30 -0.42
C LEU A 185 15.87 -3.42 -0.68
N ALA A 186 17.15 -3.14 -0.46
CA ALA A 186 18.23 -4.08 -0.68
C ALA A 186 18.34 -5.17 0.43
N HIS A 187 17.76 -4.92 1.61
CA HIS A 187 18.01 -5.71 2.83
C HIS A 187 16.75 -6.29 3.46
N GLY A 188 15.89 -6.92 2.66
CA GLY A 188 14.84 -7.81 3.16
C GLY A 188 13.41 -7.29 3.09
N ARG A 189 13.13 -6.12 2.48
CA ARG A 189 11.75 -5.63 2.32
C ARG A 189 10.86 -6.62 1.57
N LEU A 190 11.35 -7.19 0.47
CA LEU A 190 10.62 -8.18 -0.30
C LEU A 190 10.29 -9.44 0.52
N ASP A 191 11.18 -9.86 1.40
CA ASP A 191 10.94 -11.05 2.23
C ASP A 191 9.86 -10.80 3.28
N ARG A 192 9.74 -9.57 3.80
CA ARG A 192 8.63 -9.18 4.68
C ARG A 192 7.27 -9.20 3.95
N TRP A 193 7.24 -8.80 2.67
CA TRP A 193 6.04 -8.95 1.84
C TRP A 193 5.68 -10.41 1.58
N LYS A 194 6.66 -11.27 1.32
CA LYS A 194 6.46 -12.71 1.17
C LYS A 194 5.93 -13.34 2.45
N GLU A 195 6.50 -12.98 3.63
CA GLU A 195 6.01 -13.45 4.93
C GLU A 195 4.52 -13.11 5.12
N LEU A 196 4.13 -11.89 4.80
CA LEU A 196 2.72 -11.46 4.84
C LEU A 196 1.86 -12.29 3.89
N ARG A 197 2.34 -12.49 2.66
CA ARG A 197 1.65 -13.26 1.62
C ARG A 197 1.43 -14.72 2.04
N GLU A 198 2.45 -15.35 2.58
CA GLU A 198 2.37 -16.72 3.08
C GLU A 198 1.38 -16.82 4.24
N LYS A 199 1.40 -15.85 5.14
CA LYS A 199 0.52 -15.83 6.31
C LYS A 199 -0.94 -15.63 5.97
N LEU A 200 -1.29 -14.71 5.06
CA LEU A 200 -2.68 -14.35 4.74
C LEU A 200 -3.23 -15.05 3.50
N GLY A 201 -2.39 -15.54 2.61
CA GLY A 201 -2.82 -16.15 1.36
C GLY A 201 -3.11 -15.13 0.25
N ALA A 202 -3.90 -15.54 -0.74
CA ALA A 202 -4.11 -14.81 -1.99
C ALA A 202 -5.22 -13.74 -1.95
N ASP A 203 -6.00 -13.70 -0.90
CA ASP A 203 -7.27 -12.98 -0.87
C ASP A 203 -7.16 -11.53 -0.42
N LEU A 204 -5.99 -11.09 0.07
CA LEU A 204 -5.68 -9.68 0.28
C LEU A 204 -5.53 -9.00 -1.08
N ASP A 205 -6.24 -7.88 -1.29
CA ASP A 205 -6.34 -7.27 -2.61
C ASP A 205 -5.33 -6.12 -2.82
N PHE A 206 -5.16 -5.26 -1.82
CA PHE A 206 -4.29 -4.11 -1.97
C PHE A 206 -3.50 -3.76 -0.70
N ILE A 207 -2.37 -3.09 -0.92
CA ILE A 207 -1.56 -2.47 0.14
C ILE A 207 -1.61 -0.96 -0.06
N TYR A 208 -2.07 -0.25 0.95
CA TYR A 208 -1.99 1.21 1.02
C TYR A 208 -0.72 1.59 1.79
N VAL A 209 0.17 2.30 1.13
CA VAL A 209 1.45 2.72 1.70
C VAL A 209 1.35 4.19 2.10
N ASP A 210 1.36 4.43 3.40
CA ASP A 210 1.24 5.73 4.02
C ASP A 210 2.51 6.57 3.85
N VAL A 211 2.39 7.88 3.78
CA VAL A 211 3.44 8.90 3.65
C VAL A 211 4.48 8.68 2.54
N TRP A 212 4.31 7.67 1.72
CA TRP A 212 5.27 7.31 0.67
C TRP A 212 5.31 8.35 -0.45
N GLY A 213 4.13 8.83 -0.87
CA GLY A 213 3.98 9.78 -1.96
C GLY A 213 4.42 11.20 -1.63
N ASN A 214 4.61 11.55 -0.37
CA ASN A 214 4.94 12.90 0.07
C ASN A 214 6.43 13.14 0.38
N GLY A 215 7.33 12.35 -0.22
CA GLY A 215 8.78 12.54 -0.13
C GLY A 215 9.51 11.60 0.82
N GLN A 216 8.82 10.63 1.40
CA GLN A 216 9.44 9.64 2.29
C GLN A 216 9.92 8.36 1.56
N SER A 217 9.85 8.35 0.22
CA SER A 217 10.27 7.22 -0.61
C SER A 217 11.78 7.11 -0.80
N GLY A 218 12.57 8.05 -0.27
CA GLY A 218 14.02 8.11 -0.41
C GLY A 218 14.49 9.22 -1.32
N ASP A 219 15.81 9.36 -1.48
CA ASP A 219 16.43 10.47 -2.22
C ASP A 219 16.20 10.35 -3.75
N ASN A 220 16.05 9.12 -4.26
CA ASN A 220 15.73 8.82 -5.66
C ASN A 220 14.27 8.38 -5.80
N THR A 221 13.35 9.26 -5.50
CA THR A 221 11.92 8.96 -5.27
C THR A 221 11.22 8.15 -6.35
N ALA A 222 11.57 8.33 -7.63
CA ALA A 222 10.97 7.57 -8.72
C ALA A 222 11.37 6.09 -8.68
N TRP A 223 12.65 5.82 -8.50
CA TRP A 223 13.19 4.47 -8.53
C TRP A 223 12.70 3.58 -7.37
N PRO A 224 12.79 3.99 -6.08
CA PRO A 224 12.25 3.21 -4.98
C PRO A 224 10.75 2.97 -5.10
N THR A 225 9.99 3.92 -5.64
CA THR A 225 8.55 3.77 -5.86
C THR A 225 8.23 2.71 -6.92
N HIS A 226 8.96 2.69 -8.04
CA HIS A 226 8.80 1.66 -9.05
C HIS A 226 9.12 0.26 -8.52
N VAL A 227 10.16 0.15 -7.71
CA VAL A 227 10.53 -1.13 -7.12
C VAL A 227 9.49 -1.60 -6.12
N LEU A 228 9.00 -0.71 -5.25
CA LEU A 228 7.93 -1.03 -4.31
C LEU A 228 6.67 -1.53 -5.05
N ALA A 229 6.27 -0.83 -6.11
CA ALA A 229 5.13 -1.26 -6.91
C ALA A 229 5.34 -2.65 -7.54
N LYS A 230 6.54 -2.92 -8.07
CA LYS A 230 6.89 -4.25 -8.60
C LYS A 230 6.85 -5.33 -7.52
N GLU A 231 7.39 -5.07 -6.34
CA GLU A 231 7.34 -5.99 -5.21
C GLU A 231 5.91 -6.34 -4.83
N LEU A 232 5.07 -5.35 -4.60
CA LEU A 232 3.66 -5.56 -4.22
C LEU A 232 2.88 -6.27 -5.32
N ASN A 233 3.06 -5.87 -6.57
CA ASN A 233 2.43 -6.51 -7.72
C ASN A 233 2.89 -7.96 -7.91
N SER A 234 4.14 -8.29 -7.59
CA SER A 234 4.66 -9.67 -7.64
C SER A 234 3.98 -10.59 -6.64
N GLN A 235 3.51 -10.04 -5.52
CA GLN A 235 2.72 -10.78 -4.52
C GLN A 235 1.23 -10.87 -4.90
N GLY A 236 0.83 -10.26 -6.00
CA GLY A 236 -0.56 -10.24 -6.48
C GLY A 236 -1.35 -9.02 -6.05
N TRP A 237 -0.81 -8.14 -5.21
CA TRP A 237 -1.51 -6.98 -4.66
C TRP A 237 -1.50 -5.78 -5.60
N ARG A 238 -2.55 -4.96 -5.51
CA ARG A 238 -2.57 -3.60 -6.03
C ARG A 238 -1.87 -2.68 -5.03
N MET A 239 -1.25 -1.62 -5.50
CA MET A 239 -0.66 -0.58 -4.67
C MET A 239 -1.59 0.63 -4.61
N ALA A 240 -1.84 1.14 -3.42
CA ALA A 240 -2.41 2.45 -3.17
C ALA A 240 -1.41 3.27 -2.34
N ILE A 241 -1.39 4.56 -2.52
CA ILE A 241 -0.50 5.47 -1.79
C ILE A 241 -1.27 6.71 -1.34
N GLU A 242 -0.73 7.38 -0.35
CA GLU A 242 -1.20 8.69 0.08
C GLU A 242 -0.85 9.77 -0.96
#